data_7a6686c3a6f270266a65d09a084fc002
#
_entry.id   7a6686c3a6f270266a65d09a084fc002
#
_cell.length_a   1.000
_cell.length_b   1.000
_cell.length_c   1.000
_cell.angle_alpha   90.00
_cell.angle_beta   90.00
_cell.angle_gamma   90.00
#
_symmetry.space_group_name_H-M   'P 1'
#
loop_
_entity.id
_entity.type
_entity.pdbx_description
1 polymer ?
#
loop_
_entity_poly.entity_id
_entity_poly.type
_entity_poly.pdbx_seq_one_letter_code
_entity_poly.pdbx_strand_id
1 'polypeptide(L)'
;MVSAVVIAAPASGSGKTTLATGLIGALRRAGHRVAPFKVGPDYIDPGYHGLAAGRPGRNLDPVLVGEERVVPLYRHGAQGCDIAVVEGVMGLFDGRIDENRADAVAEGSTAQVASLLGAPVVLVVDARGHSQSLAALLHGFATYDSSVRLGGVILNRVGSERHEQVLRAACDRVGLPVLGALPRLAELEVPSRHLGLIPAVEHGSAATTAVAAMTDLVAAHIDLRAVVALAAENTRGPAWDAATEVAEFLGAATFSTSTATRPAAGATSSAAGATPSAAAETPSAASAIPSAAEGVTGSQGRAANDAAAERADSGLRVGTGTVSSAATAEPVGAVDEPTRRPQPSGLGPGPIIAMAGGPAFTFGYAEHRELLTAAGARVVVFDPLTDELPEGTAGVVLPGGFPEEHAAELSANAGLRAAIAEGARQGLPIHAECAGLLYLTRSLDGHPMAGVLDADAEFGPRLTLGYRDAVALHDSVLWRAGTRVRGHEFHRTRLISAPTAAAAWGWRITESATEGAVIGQVHASYLHTHPAGNPEAITRFVTAASRFGRA
;
A
#
# COMPACT_ATOMS: atom_id res chain seq x y z
N MET A 1 15.27 -21.85 1.30
CA MET A 1 14.81 -20.65 2.05
C MET A 1 15.51 -19.45 1.42
N VAL A 2 14.95 -18.23 1.46
CA VAL A 2 15.45 -17.08 0.69
C VAL A 2 16.03 -16.05 1.64
N SER A 3 17.29 -15.69 1.45
CA SER A 3 17.97 -14.68 2.26
C SER A 3 17.44 -13.28 1.95
N ALA A 4 17.30 -12.43 2.97
CA ALA A 4 16.81 -11.06 2.84
C ALA A 4 17.88 -10.03 3.21
N VAL A 5 17.76 -8.87 2.59
CA VAL A 5 18.41 -7.62 3.02
C VAL A 5 17.37 -6.52 3.08
N VAL A 6 17.40 -5.71 4.15
CA VAL A 6 16.48 -4.58 4.34
C VAL A 6 17.21 -3.28 4.02
N ILE A 7 16.65 -2.47 3.13
CA ILE A 7 17.17 -1.16 2.76
C ILE A 7 16.45 -0.10 3.57
N ALA A 8 17.12 0.52 4.51
CA ALA A 8 16.57 1.55 5.39
C ALA A 8 17.32 2.87 5.27
N ALA A 9 16.84 3.89 5.95
CA ALA A 9 17.51 5.19 6.02
C ALA A 9 17.23 5.88 7.36
N PRO A 10 18.02 6.88 7.74
CA PRO A 10 17.73 7.70 8.92
C PRO A 10 16.45 8.51 8.82
N ALA A 11 16.04 8.89 7.59
CA ALA A 11 14.87 9.71 7.35
C ALA A 11 14.32 9.49 5.92
N SER A 12 13.11 10.01 5.67
CA SER A 12 12.54 10.11 4.32
C SER A 12 13.43 10.97 3.40
N GLY A 13 13.35 10.75 2.07
CA GLY A 13 14.12 11.53 1.09
C GLY A 13 15.60 11.17 0.98
N SER A 14 16.11 10.18 1.70
CA SER A 14 17.51 9.74 1.64
C SER A 14 17.87 8.95 0.36
N GLY A 15 16.89 8.61 -0.48
CA GLY A 15 17.07 7.89 -1.75
C GLY A 15 16.91 6.37 -1.66
N LYS A 16 16.16 5.88 -0.66
CA LYS A 16 15.86 4.43 -0.51
C LYS A 16 15.27 3.81 -1.76
N THR A 17 14.23 4.43 -2.32
CA THR A 17 13.50 3.89 -3.49
C THR A 17 14.38 3.77 -4.72
N THR A 18 15.15 4.81 -5.04
CA THR A 18 16.14 4.76 -6.14
C THR A 18 17.15 3.64 -5.94
N LEU A 19 17.66 3.51 -4.71
CA LEU A 19 18.64 2.48 -4.39
C LEU A 19 18.03 1.08 -4.40
N ALA A 20 16.88 0.87 -3.77
CA ALA A 20 16.23 -0.44 -3.70
C ALA A 20 15.82 -0.93 -5.09
N THR A 21 15.17 -0.07 -5.89
CA THR A 21 14.81 -0.38 -7.28
C THR A 21 16.05 -0.72 -8.11
N GLY A 22 17.10 0.12 -8.05
CA GLY A 22 18.35 -0.11 -8.75
C GLY A 22 19.07 -1.39 -8.29
N LEU A 23 19.05 -1.70 -6.99
CA LEU A 23 19.64 -2.92 -6.43
C LEU A 23 18.91 -4.17 -6.93
N ILE A 24 17.58 -4.16 -6.93
CA ILE A 24 16.75 -5.25 -7.47
C ILE A 24 17.12 -5.50 -8.94
N GLY A 25 17.17 -4.44 -9.76
CA GLY A 25 17.53 -4.54 -11.17
C GLY A 25 18.97 -5.02 -11.39
N ALA A 26 19.94 -4.50 -10.61
CA ALA A 26 21.35 -4.87 -10.70
C ALA A 26 21.59 -6.35 -10.29
N LEU A 27 20.97 -6.81 -9.21
CA LEU A 27 21.02 -8.21 -8.79
C LEU A 27 20.38 -9.14 -9.84
N ARG A 28 19.23 -8.75 -10.40
CA ARG A 28 18.59 -9.51 -11.49
C ARG A 28 19.50 -9.60 -12.72
N ARG A 29 20.14 -8.49 -13.11
CA ARG A 29 21.11 -8.46 -14.21
C ARG A 29 22.35 -9.31 -13.95
N ALA A 30 22.75 -9.45 -12.68
CA ALA A 30 23.81 -10.33 -12.24
C ALA A 30 23.40 -11.82 -12.19
N GLY A 31 22.15 -12.16 -12.54
CA GLY A 31 21.66 -13.53 -12.65
C GLY A 31 20.85 -14.03 -11.45
N HIS A 32 20.59 -13.19 -10.44
CA HIS A 32 19.76 -13.58 -9.29
C HIS A 32 18.27 -13.46 -9.60
N ARG A 33 17.47 -14.38 -9.07
CA ARG A 33 16.02 -14.24 -8.98
C ARG A 33 15.71 -13.46 -7.71
N VAL A 34 15.24 -12.22 -7.87
CA VAL A 34 15.06 -11.29 -6.75
C VAL A 34 13.58 -11.19 -6.38
N ALA A 35 13.26 -11.33 -5.09
CA ALA A 35 11.94 -11.04 -4.55
C ALA A 35 11.88 -9.59 -4.03
N PRO A 36 11.04 -8.73 -4.60
CA PRO A 36 10.92 -7.35 -4.21
C PRO A 36 9.83 -7.15 -3.16
N PHE A 37 10.17 -6.45 -2.07
CA PHE A 37 9.22 -6.10 -1.00
C PHE A 37 9.34 -4.64 -0.61
N LYS A 38 8.23 -4.09 -0.11
CA LYS A 38 8.13 -2.77 0.51
C LYS A 38 7.51 -2.87 1.88
N VAL A 39 8.08 -2.19 2.88
CA VAL A 39 7.48 -2.05 4.20
C VAL A 39 6.37 -1.01 4.15
N GLY A 40 5.23 -1.31 4.80
CA GLY A 40 4.10 -0.41 4.90
C GLY A 40 3.15 -0.43 3.70
N PRO A 41 2.14 0.43 3.68
CA PRO A 41 1.02 0.41 2.73
C PRO A 41 1.29 1.24 1.47
N ASP A 42 2.48 1.20 0.94
CA ASP A 42 2.87 1.91 -0.28
C ASP A 42 2.38 1.19 -1.53
N TYR A 43 1.79 1.91 -2.48
CA TYR A 43 1.28 1.34 -3.74
C TYR A 43 2.13 1.71 -4.96
N ILE A 44 3.04 2.68 -4.83
CA ILE A 44 3.81 3.24 -5.94
C ILE A 44 5.15 2.53 -6.10
N ASP A 45 5.93 2.49 -5.01
CA ASP A 45 7.26 1.88 -5.01
C ASP A 45 7.24 0.39 -5.41
N PRO A 46 6.26 -0.45 -4.96
CA PRO A 46 6.16 -1.84 -5.40
C PRO A 46 6.01 -2.01 -6.91
N GLY A 47 5.41 -1.04 -7.61
CA GLY A 47 5.31 -1.04 -9.07
C GLY A 47 6.69 -0.94 -9.74
N TYR A 48 7.55 -0.03 -9.30
CA TYR A 48 8.93 0.10 -9.78
C TYR A 48 9.78 -1.11 -9.42
N HIS A 49 9.64 -1.62 -8.20
CA HIS A 49 10.32 -2.84 -7.76
C HIS A 49 9.91 -4.04 -8.63
N GLY A 50 8.61 -4.12 -8.98
CA GLY A 50 8.08 -5.17 -9.83
C GLY A 50 8.66 -5.13 -11.24
N LEU A 51 8.79 -3.93 -11.85
CA LEU A 51 9.47 -3.74 -13.14
C LEU A 51 10.93 -4.17 -13.07
N ALA A 52 11.66 -3.76 -12.03
CA ALA A 52 13.05 -4.12 -11.84
C ALA A 52 13.26 -5.63 -11.65
N ALA A 53 12.38 -6.28 -10.87
CA ALA A 53 12.46 -7.71 -10.56
C ALA A 53 11.90 -8.61 -11.69
N GLY A 54 10.97 -8.09 -12.52
CA GLY A 54 10.20 -8.87 -13.48
C GLY A 54 9.17 -9.79 -12.83
N ARG A 55 8.67 -9.43 -11.64
CA ARG A 55 7.65 -10.11 -10.85
C ARG A 55 6.95 -9.13 -9.91
N PRO A 56 5.73 -9.38 -9.44
CA PRO A 56 5.01 -8.44 -8.59
C PRO A 56 5.81 -8.01 -7.36
N GLY A 57 5.86 -6.68 -7.10
CA GLY A 57 6.26 -6.13 -5.81
C GLY A 57 5.17 -6.39 -4.78
N ARG A 58 5.55 -6.63 -3.53
CA ARG A 58 4.63 -6.95 -2.43
C ARG A 58 4.90 -6.10 -1.21
N ASN A 59 3.88 -5.94 -0.39
CA ASN A 59 3.98 -5.18 0.85
C ASN A 59 4.12 -6.10 2.06
N LEU A 60 4.93 -5.66 3.02
CA LEU A 60 5.03 -6.26 4.35
C LEU A 60 4.62 -5.20 5.37
N ASP A 61 3.38 -5.29 5.85
CA ASP A 61 2.79 -4.28 6.72
C ASP A 61 2.19 -4.93 7.97
N PRO A 62 2.92 -4.95 9.10
CA PRO A 62 2.42 -5.56 10.34
C PRO A 62 1.18 -4.86 10.90
N VAL A 63 0.90 -3.59 10.54
CA VAL A 63 -0.30 -2.89 10.98
C VAL A 63 -1.54 -3.43 10.27
N LEU A 64 -1.47 -3.65 8.95
CA LEU A 64 -2.63 -4.04 8.14
C LEU A 64 -2.89 -5.55 8.16
N VAL A 65 -1.85 -6.37 8.23
CA VAL A 65 -2.01 -7.84 8.15
C VAL A 65 -1.88 -8.55 9.50
N GLY A 66 -1.36 -7.85 10.53
CA GLY A 66 -0.90 -8.47 11.76
C GLY A 66 0.56 -8.93 11.67
N GLU A 67 1.27 -8.83 12.78
CA GLU A 67 2.69 -9.20 12.88
C GLU A 67 2.93 -10.66 12.50
N GLU A 68 2.01 -11.54 12.88
CA GLU A 68 2.07 -12.98 12.64
C GLU A 68 2.01 -13.37 11.16
N ARG A 69 1.48 -12.52 10.29
CA ARG A 69 1.40 -12.76 8.84
C ARG A 69 2.58 -12.22 8.04
N VAL A 70 3.42 -11.38 8.62
CA VAL A 70 4.56 -10.77 7.91
C VAL A 70 5.52 -11.84 7.38
N VAL A 71 5.96 -12.77 8.21
CA VAL A 71 6.87 -13.85 7.80
C VAL A 71 6.23 -14.81 6.80
N PRO A 72 4.98 -15.31 6.99
CA PRO A 72 4.29 -16.10 5.98
C PRO A 72 4.17 -15.42 4.62
N LEU A 73 3.79 -14.13 4.57
CA LEU A 73 3.69 -13.35 3.33
C LEU A 73 5.04 -13.14 2.66
N TYR A 74 6.08 -12.84 3.45
CA TYR A 74 7.46 -12.80 2.95
C TYR A 74 7.84 -14.13 2.28
N ARG A 75 7.62 -15.25 2.96
CA ARG A 75 7.94 -16.59 2.44
C ARG A 75 7.16 -16.92 1.17
N HIS A 76 5.89 -16.51 1.09
CA HIS A 76 5.07 -16.66 -0.11
C HIS A 76 5.65 -15.86 -1.28
N GLY A 77 5.85 -14.56 -1.10
CA GLY A 77 6.38 -13.67 -2.14
C GLY A 77 7.81 -14.00 -2.58
N ALA A 78 8.61 -14.63 -1.70
CA ALA A 78 9.98 -15.02 -1.99
C ALA A 78 10.11 -16.40 -2.67
N GLN A 79 9.03 -17.16 -2.87
CA GLN A 79 9.09 -18.47 -3.49
C GLN A 79 9.79 -18.44 -4.86
N GLY A 80 10.71 -19.38 -5.05
CA GLY A 80 11.48 -19.50 -6.29
C GLY A 80 12.56 -18.43 -6.49
N CYS A 81 12.84 -17.59 -5.50
CA CYS A 81 13.89 -16.57 -5.55
C CYS A 81 15.17 -17.02 -4.83
N ASP A 82 16.26 -16.33 -5.12
CA ASP A 82 17.58 -16.56 -4.52
C ASP A 82 17.85 -15.55 -3.40
N ILE A 83 17.32 -14.33 -3.55
CA ILE A 83 17.48 -13.23 -2.59
C ILE A 83 16.22 -12.35 -2.57
N ALA A 84 15.93 -11.78 -1.42
CA ALA A 84 14.88 -10.76 -1.24
C ALA A 84 15.49 -9.40 -0.90
N VAL A 85 14.96 -8.35 -1.52
CA VAL A 85 15.27 -6.96 -1.18
C VAL A 85 14.00 -6.35 -0.61
N VAL A 86 14.08 -5.86 0.64
CA VAL A 86 12.96 -5.24 1.34
C VAL A 86 13.26 -3.75 1.50
N GLU A 87 12.53 -2.91 0.77
CA GLU A 87 12.65 -1.45 0.98
C GLU A 87 11.85 -1.02 2.21
N GLY A 88 12.50 -0.28 3.09
CA GLY A 88 11.89 0.30 4.28
C GLY A 88 11.03 1.54 3.99
N VAL A 89 10.25 1.92 4.98
CA VAL A 89 9.40 3.12 5.00
C VAL A 89 10.03 4.18 5.92
N MET A 90 9.84 5.46 5.62
CA MET A 90 10.29 6.60 6.46
C MET A 90 11.73 6.44 6.99
N GLY A 91 12.00 6.80 8.25
CA GLY A 91 13.21 6.45 8.96
C GLY A 91 13.14 5.02 9.53
N LEU A 92 14.31 4.45 9.87
CA LEU A 92 14.43 3.04 10.28
C LEU A 92 13.47 2.65 11.43
N PHE A 93 13.30 3.53 12.41
CA PHE A 93 12.49 3.29 13.61
C PHE A 93 11.11 3.95 13.56
N ASP A 94 10.85 4.75 12.50
CA ASP A 94 9.58 5.46 12.33
C ASP A 94 8.49 4.50 11.87
N GLY A 95 7.30 4.61 12.46
CA GLY A 95 6.13 3.80 12.12
C GLY A 95 4.84 4.51 12.51
N ARG A 96 3.84 3.74 12.86
CA ARG A 96 2.55 4.25 13.33
C ARG A 96 2.75 5.07 14.61
N ILE A 97 2.22 6.29 14.61
CA ILE A 97 2.18 7.11 15.82
C ILE A 97 1.01 6.65 16.69
N ASP A 98 1.33 6.21 17.90
CA ASP A 98 0.34 5.87 18.94
C ASP A 98 0.71 6.64 20.21
N GLU A 99 -0.14 7.60 20.58
CA GLU A 99 0.07 8.46 21.77
C GLU A 99 0.13 7.68 23.07
N ASN A 100 -0.39 6.45 23.10
CA ASN A 100 -0.41 5.57 24.27
C ASN A 100 0.77 4.59 24.31
N ARG A 101 1.63 4.58 23.29
CA ARG A 101 2.80 3.72 23.19
C ARG A 101 4.06 4.56 23.00
N ALA A 102 5.05 4.30 23.84
CA ALA A 102 6.37 4.94 23.78
C ALA A 102 7.47 3.91 23.49
N ASP A 103 7.18 2.94 22.62
CA ASP A 103 8.14 1.89 22.26
C ASP A 103 9.29 2.48 21.43
N ALA A 104 10.51 1.97 21.63
CA ALA A 104 11.69 2.40 20.87
C ALA A 104 11.56 2.06 19.38
N VAL A 105 10.84 0.99 19.05
CA VAL A 105 10.53 0.54 17.69
C VAL A 105 9.04 0.70 17.47
N ALA A 106 8.66 1.62 16.60
CA ALA A 106 7.25 1.88 16.32
C ALA A 106 6.60 0.72 15.53
N GLU A 107 5.31 0.47 15.78
CA GLU A 107 4.49 -0.48 15.00
C GLU A 107 4.49 -0.08 13.51
N GLY A 108 4.72 -1.02 12.61
CA GLY A 108 4.81 -0.77 11.17
C GLY A 108 6.15 -0.18 10.70
N SER A 109 7.13 -0.04 11.60
CA SER A 109 8.45 0.48 11.22
C SER A 109 9.27 -0.52 10.41
N THR A 110 10.25 0.01 9.68
CA THR A 110 11.27 -0.82 9.00
C THR A 110 12.02 -1.70 9.98
N ALA A 111 12.31 -1.19 11.19
CA ALA A 111 13.00 -1.92 12.25
C ALA A 111 12.20 -3.14 12.72
N GLN A 112 10.88 -3.00 12.91
CA GLN A 112 10.01 -4.12 13.26
C GLN A 112 10.04 -5.22 12.20
N VAL A 113 9.89 -4.87 10.92
CA VAL A 113 9.92 -5.86 9.83
C VAL A 113 11.29 -6.51 9.70
N ALA A 114 12.40 -5.74 9.82
CA ALA A 114 13.74 -6.30 9.82
C ALA A 114 13.96 -7.30 10.94
N SER A 115 13.46 -7.01 12.14
CA SER A 115 13.53 -7.90 13.32
C SER A 115 12.70 -9.17 13.10
N LEU A 116 11.46 -9.08 12.61
CA LEU A 116 10.59 -10.23 12.30
C LEU A 116 11.22 -11.17 11.27
N LEU A 117 11.91 -10.61 10.27
CA LEU A 117 12.60 -11.39 9.25
C LEU A 117 13.97 -11.88 9.73
N GLY A 118 14.53 -11.35 10.83
CA GLY A 118 15.90 -11.56 11.24
C GLY A 118 16.91 -11.12 10.19
N ALA A 119 16.54 -10.17 9.35
CA ALA A 119 17.31 -9.72 8.20
C ALA A 119 18.23 -8.55 8.57
N PRO A 120 19.46 -8.50 8.02
CA PRO A 120 20.36 -7.38 8.20
C PRO A 120 19.83 -6.13 7.48
N VAL A 121 20.07 -4.97 8.09
CA VAL A 121 19.73 -3.66 7.56
C VAL A 121 20.94 -3.02 6.90
N VAL A 122 20.80 -2.57 5.68
CA VAL A 122 21.71 -1.66 4.98
C VAL A 122 21.16 -0.25 5.09
N LEU A 123 21.89 0.64 5.75
CA LEU A 123 21.45 2.01 5.99
C LEU A 123 21.92 2.93 4.86
N VAL A 124 20.98 3.51 4.13
CA VAL A 124 21.21 4.52 3.08
C VAL A 124 21.27 5.88 3.73
N VAL A 125 22.43 6.53 3.67
CA VAL A 125 22.63 7.84 4.28
C VAL A 125 22.80 8.89 3.21
N ASP A 126 22.00 9.95 3.28
CA ASP A 126 22.25 11.16 2.50
C ASP A 126 23.51 11.85 3.03
N ALA A 127 24.60 11.77 2.26
CA ALA A 127 25.91 12.26 2.69
C ALA A 127 26.01 13.79 2.68
N ARG A 128 25.03 14.53 2.16
CA ARG A 128 25.05 16.00 2.10
C ARG A 128 25.11 16.58 3.52
N GLY A 129 26.07 17.46 3.75
CA GLY A 129 26.26 18.11 5.06
C GLY A 129 26.90 17.23 6.12
N HIS A 130 27.26 15.98 5.81
CA HIS A 130 27.98 15.09 6.73
C HIS A 130 29.49 15.08 6.46
N SER A 131 30.24 14.85 7.52
CA SER A 131 31.67 14.60 7.55
C SER A 131 31.95 13.59 8.68
N GLN A 132 32.91 13.85 9.58
CA GLN A 132 33.23 12.97 10.72
C GLN A 132 32.03 12.74 11.66
N SER A 133 31.08 13.69 11.76
CA SER A 133 29.85 13.55 12.57
C SER A 133 28.94 12.42 12.11
N LEU A 134 29.15 11.88 10.89
CA LEU A 134 28.47 10.68 10.43
C LEU A 134 28.66 9.50 11.38
N ALA A 135 29.88 9.38 11.98
CA ALA A 135 30.14 8.33 12.97
C ALA A 135 29.19 8.37 14.17
N ALA A 136 28.85 9.57 14.68
CA ALA A 136 27.92 9.71 15.80
C ALA A 136 26.49 9.31 15.40
N LEU A 137 26.06 9.71 14.20
CA LEU A 137 24.75 9.30 13.65
C LEU A 137 24.66 7.77 13.55
N LEU A 138 25.64 7.15 12.90
CA LEU A 138 25.67 5.70 12.68
C LEU A 138 25.77 4.92 13.99
N HIS A 139 26.57 5.41 14.95
CA HIS A 139 26.65 4.83 16.29
C HIS A 139 25.27 4.83 16.97
N GLY A 140 24.55 5.97 16.91
CA GLY A 140 23.20 6.05 17.45
C GLY A 140 22.26 5.01 16.84
N PHE A 141 22.22 4.90 15.52
CA PHE A 141 21.38 3.90 14.83
C PHE A 141 21.79 2.45 15.14
N ALA A 142 23.09 2.17 15.29
CA ALA A 142 23.60 0.84 15.57
C ALA A 142 23.34 0.36 17.01
N THR A 143 23.16 1.28 17.95
CA THR A 143 23.02 0.98 19.38
C THR A 143 21.64 1.29 19.96
N TYR A 144 20.76 1.92 19.16
CA TYR A 144 19.44 2.35 19.61
C TYR A 144 18.54 1.17 20.02
N ASP A 145 18.55 0.10 19.24
CA ASP A 145 17.79 -1.11 19.52
C ASP A 145 18.56 -2.36 19.09
N SER A 146 18.73 -3.32 20.00
CA SER A 146 19.51 -4.54 19.79
C SER A 146 18.80 -5.59 18.93
N SER A 147 17.51 -5.46 18.68
CA SER A 147 16.75 -6.36 17.80
C SER A 147 17.07 -6.12 16.32
N VAL A 148 17.66 -4.97 16.00
CA VAL A 148 18.01 -4.57 14.63
C VAL A 148 19.52 -4.67 14.42
N ARG A 149 19.94 -5.43 13.41
CA ARG A 149 21.35 -5.58 13.04
C ARG A 149 21.67 -4.72 11.82
N LEU A 150 22.42 -3.63 12.03
CA LEU A 150 23.02 -2.90 10.91
C LEU A 150 24.16 -3.73 10.33
N GLY A 151 24.06 -4.07 9.05
CA GLY A 151 25.04 -4.87 8.33
C GLY A 151 26.00 -4.06 7.48
N GLY A 152 25.64 -2.82 7.13
CA GLY A 152 26.47 -1.93 6.33
C GLY A 152 25.79 -0.61 6.00
N VAL A 153 26.52 0.24 5.31
CA VAL A 153 26.10 1.58 4.92
C VAL A 153 26.27 1.77 3.43
N ILE A 154 25.34 2.45 2.80
CA ILE A 154 25.48 3.02 1.46
C ILE A 154 25.44 4.54 1.58
N LEU A 155 26.51 5.19 1.09
CA LEU A 155 26.63 6.64 1.09
C LEU A 155 25.99 7.18 -0.18
N ASN A 156 24.91 7.95 -0.05
CA ASN A 156 24.21 8.56 -1.18
C ASN A 156 24.58 10.06 -1.31
N ARG A 157 24.60 10.58 -2.53
CA ARG A 157 24.86 11.99 -2.86
C ARG A 157 26.24 12.49 -2.38
N VAL A 158 27.26 11.66 -2.54
CA VAL A 158 28.64 12.00 -2.22
C VAL A 158 29.15 13.10 -3.15
N GLY A 159 29.78 14.13 -2.61
CA GLY A 159 30.17 15.32 -3.37
C GLY A 159 31.52 15.22 -4.09
N SER A 160 32.46 14.42 -3.59
CA SER A 160 33.82 14.26 -4.16
C SER A 160 34.50 13.03 -3.57
N GLU A 161 35.58 12.57 -4.19
CA GLU A 161 36.42 11.47 -3.66
C GLU A 161 36.96 11.76 -2.27
N ARG A 162 37.45 13.00 -2.03
CA ARG A 162 37.92 13.41 -0.71
C ARG A 162 36.80 13.34 0.34
N HIS A 163 35.58 13.72 -0.04
CA HIS A 163 34.40 13.62 0.83
C HIS A 163 34.13 12.14 1.14
N GLU A 164 34.14 11.27 0.13
CA GLU A 164 33.95 9.83 0.31
C GLU A 164 34.98 9.23 1.29
N GLN A 165 36.27 9.57 1.15
CA GLN A 165 37.32 9.09 2.04
C GLN A 165 37.05 9.45 3.51
N VAL A 166 36.61 10.69 3.78
CA VAL A 166 36.27 11.13 5.14
C VAL A 166 35.07 10.36 5.70
N LEU A 167 34.04 10.13 4.86
CA LEU A 167 32.84 9.40 5.26
C LEU A 167 33.13 7.91 5.52
N ARG A 168 33.98 7.26 4.68
CA ARG A 168 34.42 5.88 4.90
C ARG A 168 35.19 5.75 6.22
N ALA A 169 36.10 6.66 6.50
CA ALA A 169 36.81 6.69 7.79
C ALA A 169 35.87 6.91 8.99
N ALA A 170 34.75 7.63 8.81
CA ALA A 170 33.72 7.77 9.85
C ALA A 170 32.96 6.46 10.07
N CYS A 171 32.62 5.72 8.99
CA CYS A 171 31.96 4.41 9.06
C CYS A 171 32.91 3.37 9.74
N ASP A 172 34.18 3.35 9.38
CA ASP A 172 35.19 2.44 9.96
C ASP A 172 35.31 2.59 11.49
N ARG A 173 35.18 3.83 12.00
CA ARG A 173 35.22 4.10 13.45
C ARG A 173 34.12 3.43 14.24
N VAL A 174 32.98 3.17 13.61
CA VAL A 174 31.80 2.51 14.22
C VAL A 174 31.66 1.06 13.78
N GLY A 175 32.63 0.54 13.01
CA GLY A 175 32.67 -0.86 12.58
C GLY A 175 31.65 -1.21 11.52
N LEU A 176 31.11 -0.24 10.78
CA LEU A 176 30.11 -0.46 9.72
C LEU A 176 30.77 -0.42 8.33
N PRO A 177 30.73 -1.52 7.54
CA PRO A 177 31.31 -1.53 6.20
C PRO A 177 30.49 -0.63 5.26
N VAL A 178 31.18 0.10 4.39
CA VAL A 178 30.59 0.87 3.30
C VAL A 178 30.45 -0.02 2.08
N LEU A 179 29.22 -0.41 1.75
CA LEU A 179 28.90 -1.29 0.64
C LEU A 179 28.89 -0.57 -0.72
N GLY A 180 28.94 0.75 -0.70
CA GLY A 180 29.03 1.58 -1.90
C GLY A 180 28.84 3.05 -1.61
N ALA A 181 29.17 3.88 -2.61
CA ALA A 181 29.03 5.32 -2.57
C ALA A 181 28.49 5.84 -3.92
N LEU A 182 27.33 6.46 -3.89
CA LEU A 182 26.70 7.05 -5.07
C LEU A 182 27.04 8.54 -5.15
N PRO A 183 27.50 9.01 -6.31
CA PRO A 183 27.81 10.42 -6.49
C PRO A 183 26.52 11.26 -6.48
N ARG A 184 26.68 12.54 -6.22
CA ARG A 184 25.59 13.51 -6.38
C ARG A 184 25.36 13.74 -7.87
N LEU A 185 24.31 13.14 -8.42
CA LEU A 185 23.88 13.36 -9.81
C LEU A 185 22.67 14.30 -9.82
N ALA A 186 22.72 15.31 -10.71
CA ALA A 186 21.61 16.23 -10.93
C ALA A 186 20.48 15.62 -11.77
N GLU A 187 20.75 14.51 -12.46
CA GLU A 187 19.93 14.00 -13.57
C GLU A 187 19.01 12.81 -13.21
N LEU A 188 19.06 12.30 -11.98
CA LEU A 188 18.21 11.17 -11.54
C LEU A 188 17.02 11.65 -10.72
N GLU A 189 16.37 12.74 -11.12
CA GLU A 189 15.07 13.07 -10.59
C GLU A 189 14.02 12.22 -11.31
N VAL A 190 13.59 11.14 -10.66
CA VAL A 190 12.40 10.41 -11.11
C VAL A 190 11.22 11.37 -10.95
N PRO A 191 10.41 11.59 -12.00
CA PRO A 191 9.26 12.46 -11.90
C PRO A 191 8.37 12.11 -10.72
N SER A 192 8.07 13.08 -9.89
CA SER A 192 7.26 12.90 -8.69
C SER A 192 6.07 13.85 -8.73
N ARG A 193 4.94 13.39 -8.22
CA ARG A 193 3.74 14.17 -7.95
C ARG A 193 3.63 14.53 -6.48
N HIS A 194 2.52 15.13 -6.10
CA HIS A 194 2.23 15.60 -4.74
C HIS A 194 2.28 14.51 -3.66
N LEU A 195 2.20 13.23 -4.05
CA LEU A 195 2.15 12.07 -3.16
C LEU A 195 3.33 11.09 -3.36
N GLY A 196 4.35 11.45 -4.13
CA GLY A 196 5.50 10.60 -4.41
C GLY A 196 5.78 10.44 -5.90
N LEU A 197 6.35 9.30 -6.30
CA LEU A 197 6.61 8.99 -7.71
C LEU A 197 5.29 8.83 -8.48
N ILE A 198 5.32 9.10 -9.79
CA ILE A 198 4.20 8.72 -10.67
C ILE A 198 4.14 7.19 -10.71
N PRO A 199 2.94 6.54 -10.59
CA PRO A 199 2.83 5.09 -10.65
C PRO A 199 3.47 4.52 -11.92
N ALA A 200 4.16 3.39 -11.79
CA ALA A 200 4.93 2.80 -12.89
C ALA A 200 4.05 2.45 -14.11
N VAL A 201 2.81 2.01 -13.88
CA VAL A 201 1.83 1.69 -14.94
C VAL A 201 1.45 2.93 -15.73
N GLU A 202 1.24 4.04 -15.03
CA GLU A 202 0.90 5.34 -15.64
C GLU A 202 2.08 5.96 -16.40
N HIS A 203 3.30 5.78 -15.87
CA HIS A 203 4.52 6.31 -16.48
C HIS A 203 4.99 5.51 -17.71
N GLY A 204 4.49 4.31 -17.93
CA GLY A 204 4.72 3.51 -19.14
C GLY A 204 6.20 3.26 -19.44
N SER A 205 6.63 3.57 -20.68
CA SER A 205 8.03 3.39 -21.12
C SER A 205 9.03 4.23 -20.33
N ALA A 206 8.63 5.38 -19.80
CA ALA A 206 9.50 6.23 -18.99
C ALA A 206 9.81 5.59 -17.63
N ALA A 207 8.90 4.80 -17.04
CA ALA A 207 9.19 4.00 -15.84
C ALA A 207 10.28 2.95 -16.11
N THR A 208 10.22 2.28 -17.26
CA THR A 208 11.24 1.30 -17.67
C THR A 208 12.61 1.98 -17.85
N THR A 209 12.64 3.16 -18.47
CA THR A 209 13.87 3.96 -18.64
C THR A 209 14.44 4.38 -17.28
N ALA A 210 13.59 4.85 -16.36
CA ALA A 210 14.01 5.23 -15.02
C ALA A 210 14.58 4.03 -14.23
N VAL A 211 13.92 2.86 -14.29
CA VAL A 211 14.41 1.61 -13.68
C VAL A 211 15.77 1.20 -14.26
N ALA A 212 15.96 1.31 -15.58
CA ALA A 212 17.24 1.01 -16.21
C ALA A 212 18.36 1.96 -15.71
N ALA A 213 18.09 3.26 -15.64
CA ALA A 213 19.05 4.25 -15.14
C ALA A 213 19.41 4.01 -13.65
N MET A 214 18.44 3.70 -12.80
CA MET A 214 18.69 3.33 -11.40
C MET A 214 19.53 2.05 -11.31
N THR A 215 19.24 1.06 -12.17
CA THR A 215 19.98 -0.21 -12.25
C THR A 215 21.44 0.03 -12.62
N ASP A 216 21.69 0.87 -13.63
CA ASP A 216 23.04 1.20 -14.09
C ASP A 216 23.84 1.94 -13.01
N LEU A 217 23.20 2.92 -12.35
CA LEU A 217 23.82 3.66 -11.27
C LEU A 217 24.25 2.72 -10.12
N VAL A 218 23.34 1.85 -9.67
CA VAL A 218 23.63 0.93 -8.56
C VAL A 218 24.68 -0.10 -8.96
N ALA A 219 24.63 -0.66 -10.16
CA ALA A 219 25.60 -1.63 -10.62
C ALA A 219 27.02 -1.06 -10.75
N ALA A 220 27.14 0.25 -11.03
CA ALA A 220 28.44 0.92 -11.14
C ALA A 220 29.08 1.28 -9.79
N HIS A 221 28.28 1.44 -8.72
CA HIS A 221 28.76 2.05 -7.48
C HIS A 221 28.57 1.18 -6.22
N ILE A 222 27.85 0.05 -6.30
CA ILE A 222 27.56 -0.80 -5.15
C ILE A 222 28.23 -2.17 -5.32
N ASP A 223 28.86 -2.64 -4.24
CA ASP A 223 29.38 -4.01 -4.17
C ASP A 223 28.25 -5.02 -3.98
N LEU A 224 27.69 -5.49 -5.11
CA LEU A 224 26.59 -6.45 -5.11
C LEU A 224 26.97 -7.77 -4.42
N ARG A 225 28.25 -8.18 -4.48
CA ARG A 225 28.70 -9.41 -3.83
C ARG A 225 28.68 -9.27 -2.32
N ALA A 226 29.13 -8.12 -1.80
CA ALA A 226 29.06 -7.83 -0.38
C ALA A 226 27.61 -7.76 0.12
N VAL A 227 26.68 -7.17 -0.67
CA VAL A 227 25.25 -7.16 -0.34
C VAL A 227 24.68 -8.57 -0.29
N VAL A 228 24.97 -9.42 -1.27
CA VAL A 228 24.51 -10.82 -1.30
C VAL A 228 25.10 -11.61 -0.13
N ALA A 229 26.37 -11.43 0.18
CA ALA A 229 27.05 -12.10 1.31
C ALA A 229 26.48 -11.65 2.66
N LEU A 230 26.00 -10.42 2.76
CA LEU A 230 25.38 -9.88 3.96
C LEU A 230 23.99 -10.46 4.19
N ALA A 231 23.22 -10.70 3.11
CA ALA A 231 21.84 -11.18 3.20
C ALA A 231 21.77 -12.46 4.04
N ALA A 232 20.82 -12.48 4.96
CA ALA A 232 20.67 -13.59 5.90
C ALA A 232 19.27 -14.16 5.85
N GLU A 233 19.16 -15.41 6.26
CA GLU A 233 17.92 -16.13 6.36
C GLU A 233 17.71 -16.61 7.80
N ASN A 234 16.65 -16.09 8.42
CA ASN A 234 16.26 -16.48 9.78
C ASN A 234 14.74 -16.75 9.90
N THR A 235 14.01 -16.77 8.79
CA THR A 235 12.56 -16.99 8.82
C THR A 235 12.21 -18.46 8.96
N ARG A 236 11.27 -18.77 9.87
CA ARG A 236 10.74 -20.13 10.09
C ARG A 236 9.23 -20.14 9.91
N GLY A 237 8.65 -21.31 9.70
CA GLY A 237 7.22 -21.51 9.56
C GLY A 237 6.74 -21.71 8.12
N PRO A 238 5.43 -21.88 7.90
CA PRO A 238 4.84 -22.03 6.57
C PRO A 238 4.89 -20.72 5.77
N ALA A 239 4.83 -20.83 4.44
CA ALA A 239 4.47 -19.69 3.61
C ALA A 239 2.96 -19.45 3.72
N TRP A 240 2.56 -18.19 3.55
CA TRP A 240 1.15 -17.85 3.40
C TRP A 240 0.57 -18.56 2.17
N ASP A 241 -0.67 -19.04 2.29
CA ASP A 241 -1.36 -19.76 1.21
C ASP A 241 -2.81 -19.29 1.15
N ALA A 242 -3.18 -18.65 0.04
CA ALA A 242 -4.51 -18.09 -0.15
C ALA A 242 -5.62 -19.15 -0.05
N ALA A 243 -5.38 -20.39 -0.48
CA ALA A 243 -6.38 -21.44 -0.41
C ALA A 243 -6.65 -21.88 1.03
N THR A 244 -5.62 -21.93 1.86
CA THR A 244 -5.74 -22.22 3.30
C THR A 244 -6.52 -21.11 4.01
N GLU A 245 -6.18 -19.84 3.76
CA GLU A 245 -6.89 -18.68 4.36
C GLU A 245 -8.39 -18.68 4.02
N VAL A 246 -8.72 -18.94 2.75
CA VAL A 246 -10.12 -19.00 2.29
C VAL A 246 -10.88 -20.20 2.87
N ALA A 247 -10.24 -21.37 2.99
CA ALA A 247 -10.88 -22.60 3.47
C ALA A 247 -11.41 -22.48 4.89
N GLU A 248 -10.73 -21.70 5.75
CA GLU A 248 -11.16 -21.43 7.12
C GLU A 248 -12.57 -20.80 7.16
N PHE A 249 -12.87 -19.90 6.23
CA PHE A 249 -14.16 -19.20 6.18
C PHE A 249 -15.22 -19.93 5.37
N LEU A 250 -14.86 -20.70 4.35
CA LEU A 250 -15.79 -21.53 3.59
C LEU A 250 -16.33 -22.69 4.45
N GLY A 251 -15.48 -23.30 5.28
CA GLY A 251 -15.88 -24.35 6.23
C GLY A 251 -16.85 -23.85 7.30
N ALA A 252 -16.65 -22.65 7.83
CA ALA A 252 -17.53 -22.06 8.84
C ALA A 252 -18.93 -21.73 8.28
N ALA A 253 -19.03 -21.34 7.00
CA ALA A 253 -20.30 -21.03 6.34
C ALA A 253 -21.21 -22.26 6.16
N THR A 254 -20.66 -23.45 5.97
CA THR A 254 -21.42 -24.69 5.84
C THR A 254 -22.00 -25.19 7.17
N PHE A 255 -21.37 -24.91 8.30
CA PHE A 255 -21.88 -25.26 9.63
C PHE A 255 -23.02 -24.35 10.10
N SER A 256 -23.07 -23.09 9.66
CA SER A 256 -24.10 -22.12 10.07
C SER A 256 -25.47 -22.36 9.41
N THR A 257 -25.55 -23.09 8.30
CA THR A 257 -26.81 -23.41 7.61
C THR A 257 -27.49 -24.67 8.13
N SER A 258 -26.83 -25.47 8.98
CA SER A 258 -27.34 -26.77 9.47
C SER A 258 -28.09 -26.70 10.81
N THR A 259 -28.18 -25.55 11.48
CA THR A 259 -28.80 -25.43 12.83
C THR A 259 -30.05 -24.58 12.92
N ALA A 260 -30.76 -24.35 11.80
CA ALA A 260 -32.05 -23.66 11.79
C ALA A 260 -33.21 -24.65 11.61
N THR A 261 -33.29 -25.71 12.41
CA THR A 261 -34.55 -26.47 12.61
C THR A 261 -35.06 -26.15 13.99
N ARG A 262 -35.99 -25.23 14.05
CA ARG A 262 -36.74 -24.83 15.27
C ARG A 262 -37.85 -25.84 15.51
N PRO A 263 -37.92 -26.52 16.67
CA PRO A 263 -39.17 -27.16 17.11
C PRO A 263 -40.09 -26.10 17.73
N ALA A 264 -41.34 -26.15 17.33
CA ALA A 264 -42.39 -25.30 17.83
C ALA A 264 -42.96 -25.80 19.16
N ALA A 265 -43.39 -24.82 19.95
CA ALA A 265 -44.55 -24.78 20.84
C ALA A 265 -44.52 -25.57 22.18
N GLY A 266 -44.81 -24.83 23.22
CA GLY A 266 -45.33 -25.31 24.51
C GLY A 266 -45.40 -24.17 25.52
N ALA A 267 -46.55 -23.52 25.60
CA ALA A 267 -46.88 -22.52 26.61
C ALA A 267 -47.04 -23.21 27.99
N THR A 268 -46.60 -22.52 29.07
CA THR A 268 -47.46 -22.26 30.26
C THR A 268 -46.68 -21.39 31.27
N SER A 269 -47.29 -20.32 31.60
CA SER A 269 -47.49 -19.54 32.83
C SER A 269 -46.83 -20.02 34.11
N SER A 270 -46.13 -19.10 34.82
CA SER A 270 -46.51 -18.72 36.21
C SER A 270 -45.58 -17.65 36.79
N ALA A 271 -46.20 -16.69 37.46
CA ALA A 271 -45.65 -15.49 38.05
C ALA A 271 -45.01 -15.74 39.43
N ALA A 272 -44.11 -14.83 39.82
CA ALA A 272 -43.81 -14.23 41.13
C ALA A 272 -42.36 -13.73 41.09
N GLY A 273 -42.01 -12.48 41.15
CA GLY A 273 -42.30 -11.50 42.18
C GLY A 273 -41.20 -11.45 43.21
N ALA A 274 -40.21 -10.50 43.04
CA ALA A 274 -39.53 -9.84 44.17
C ALA A 274 -38.45 -8.86 43.64
N THR A 275 -38.66 -7.58 43.78
CA THR A 275 -37.64 -6.56 44.01
C THR A 275 -37.25 -6.58 45.50
N PRO A 276 -36.00 -6.20 45.85
CA PRO A 276 -35.80 -4.86 46.41
C PRO A 276 -34.48 -4.19 45.99
N SER A 277 -34.59 -2.88 45.83
CA SER A 277 -34.11 -1.75 46.64
C SER A 277 -32.60 -1.51 46.76
N ALA A 278 -32.18 -0.47 46.11
CA ALA A 278 -31.30 0.66 46.44
C ALA A 278 -30.28 0.54 47.59
N ALA A 279 -29.05 0.94 47.26
CA ALA A 279 -28.30 1.89 48.12
C ALA A 279 -27.23 2.58 47.28
N ALA A 280 -27.27 3.90 47.28
CA ALA A 280 -26.27 4.82 46.81
C ALA A 280 -25.13 4.92 47.82
N GLU A 281 -23.90 5.15 47.31
CA GLU A 281 -22.90 5.96 48.02
C GLU A 281 -21.86 6.50 47.03
N THR A 282 -21.87 7.81 46.87
CA THR A 282 -20.73 8.63 46.49
C THR A 282 -19.91 8.99 47.72
N PRO A 283 -18.59 9.20 47.58
CA PRO A 283 -18.13 10.54 47.96
C PRO A 283 -17.18 11.20 46.97
N SER A 284 -17.45 12.46 46.82
CA SER A 284 -16.66 13.60 46.35
C SER A 284 -15.34 13.74 47.12
N ALA A 285 -14.26 14.13 46.40
CA ALA A 285 -13.30 15.08 46.92
C ALA A 285 -12.55 15.76 45.72
N ALA A 286 -12.80 17.02 45.59
CA ALA A 286 -12.09 18.00 44.77
C ALA A 286 -10.70 18.28 45.37
N SER A 287 -9.72 18.55 44.53
CA SER A 287 -8.62 19.43 44.88
C SER A 287 -8.14 20.17 43.65
N ALA A 288 -8.05 21.51 43.82
CA ALA A 288 -7.89 22.53 42.84
C ALA A 288 -6.39 22.87 42.57
N ILE A 289 -6.12 23.22 41.34
CA ILE A 289 -5.26 24.23 40.69
C ILE A 289 -4.25 25.03 41.57
N PRO A 290 -3.05 25.40 41.04
CA PRO A 290 -3.03 26.76 40.45
C PRO A 290 -2.31 26.91 39.09
N SER A 291 -2.89 27.82 38.34
CA SER A 291 -2.42 28.55 37.20
C SER A 291 -1.20 29.43 37.53
N ALA A 292 -0.24 29.52 36.61
CA ALA A 292 0.62 30.70 36.47
C ALA A 292 0.79 31.01 34.97
N ALA A 293 0.25 32.14 34.60
CA ALA A 293 0.48 32.83 33.34
C ALA A 293 1.60 33.85 33.51
N GLU A 294 2.47 33.98 32.52
CA GLU A 294 3.24 35.14 32.09
C GLU A 294 3.81 34.75 30.72
N GLY A 295 3.58 35.38 29.61
CA GLY A 295 3.50 36.75 29.22
C GLY A 295 4.86 37.25 28.71
N VAL A 296 5.20 36.97 27.39
CA VAL A 296 6.19 37.81 26.67
C VAL A 296 5.74 38.00 25.23
N THR A 297 5.49 39.26 24.94
CA THR A 297 5.20 39.88 23.64
C THR A 297 6.48 40.22 22.87
N GLY A 298 6.40 40.26 21.55
CA GLY A 298 7.31 41.00 20.66
C GLY A 298 7.88 40.12 19.54
N SER A 299 7.88 40.44 18.31
CA SER A 299 7.50 41.54 17.43
C SER A 299 7.82 41.10 16.00
N GLN A 300 7.00 41.53 15.09
CA GLN A 300 7.04 41.57 13.63
C GLN A 300 8.40 41.57 12.93
N GLY A 301 8.43 40.85 11.79
CA GLY A 301 9.44 41.02 10.75
C GLY A 301 8.92 40.46 9.41
N ARG A 302 8.17 41.30 8.67
CA ARG A 302 7.89 41.13 7.23
C ARG A 302 9.16 41.41 6.44
N ALA A 303 9.49 40.56 5.48
CA ALA A 303 10.23 41.00 4.30
C ALA A 303 9.67 40.25 3.08
N ALA A 304 9.03 41.01 2.22
CA ALA A 304 8.71 40.67 0.85
C ALA A 304 9.99 40.70 0.01
N ASN A 305 10.08 39.81 -0.98
CA ASN A 305 10.87 40.09 -2.18
C ASN A 305 10.18 39.48 -3.39
N ASP A 306 9.55 40.39 -4.16
CA ASP A 306 9.29 40.29 -5.59
C ASP A 306 10.60 40.46 -6.35
N ALA A 307 10.84 39.65 -7.37
CA ALA A 307 11.60 39.99 -8.59
C ALA A 307 11.34 38.92 -9.65
N ALA A 308 10.46 39.20 -10.58
CA ALA A 308 10.75 39.65 -11.95
C ALA A 308 11.24 38.55 -12.90
N ALA A 309 10.32 38.24 -13.81
CA ALA A 309 10.54 37.48 -15.05
C ALA A 309 11.46 38.24 -16.02
N GLU A 310 12.43 37.57 -16.59
CA GLU A 310 13.00 37.98 -17.89
C GLU A 310 13.03 36.80 -18.86
N ARG A 311 12.40 37.02 -19.99
CA ARG A 311 12.40 36.14 -21.17
C ARG A 311 13.73 36.31 -21.91
N ALA A 312 14.35 35.20 -22.28
CA ALA A 312 15.31 35.21 -23.38
C ALA A 312 14.92 34.12 -24.37
N ASP A 313 14.47 34.57 -25.51
CA ASP A 313 14.26 33.87 -26.75
C ASP A 313 15.64 33.67 -27.42
N SER A 314 16.03 32.43 -27.73
CA SER A 314 17.09 32.17 -28.73
C SER A 314 16.81 30.84 -29.41
N GLY A 315 16.29 30.95 -30.61
CA GLY A 315 16.09 29.85 -31.53
C GLY A 315 17.39 29.18 -31.96
N LEU A 316 17.39 27.87 -31.94
CA LEU A 316 18.34 27.05 -32.67
C LEU A 316 17.59 25.99 -33.46
N ARG A 317 17.65 26.12 -34.79
CA ARG A 317 17.16 25.11 -35.74
C ARG A 317 18.13 23.92 -35.70
N VAL A 318 17.62 22.74 -35.47
CA VAL A 318 18.36 21.50 -35.71
C VAL A 318 17.64 20.70 -36.80
N GLY A 319 18.43 20.33 -37.80
CA GLY A 319 18.00 19.69 -39.02
C GLY A 319 17.49 18.27 -38.81
N THR A 320 16.51 17.94 -39.63
CA THR A 320 15.94 16.61 -39.81
C THR A 320 16.96 15.68 -40.46
N GLY A 321 17.47 14.71 -39.70
CA GLY A 321 18.20 13.56 -40.23
C GLY A 321 17.38 12.31 -39.97
N THR A 322 16.69 11.82 -40.99
CA THR A 322 16.03 10.52 -40.98
C THR A 322 17.07 9.40 -40.98
N VAL A 323 17.15 8.62 -39.91
CA VAL A 323 17.81 7.32 -39.92
C VAL A 323 16.74 6.26 -39.64
N SER A 324 16.40 5.57 -40.73
CA SER A 324 15.60 4.35 -40.70
C SER A 324 16.44 3.22 -40.09
N SER A 325 16.01 2.68 -38.94
CA SER A 325 16.41 1.36 -38.48
C SER A 325 15.17 0.70 -37.87
N ALA A 326 14.55 -0.16 -38.67
CA ALA A 326 13.53 -1.07 -38.23
C ALA A 326 14.20 -2.17 -37.40
N ALA A 327 14.14 -2.05 -36.09
CA ALA A 327 14.31 -3.17 -35.17
C ALA A 327 12.92 -3.57 -34.69
N THR A 328 12.44 -4.70 -35.19
CA THR A 328 11.24 -5.37 -34.71
C THR A 328 11.46 -5.75 -33.24
N ALA A 329 10.82 -5.00 -32.34
CA ALA A 329 10.69 -5.39 -30.95
C ALA A 329 9.69 -6.54 -30.90
N GLU A 330 10.17 -7.73 -30.54
CA GLU A 330 9.29 -8.82 -30.14
C GLU A 330 8.50 -8.39 -28.89
N PRO A 331 7.21 -8.74 -28.78
CA PRO A 331 6.43 -8.46 -27.59
C PRO A 331 7.05 -9.22 -26.41
N VAL A 332 7.32 -8.51 -25.32
CA VAL A 332 7.75 -9.06 -24.03
C VAL A 332 6.75 -10.15 -23.67
N GLY A 333 7.25 -11.39 -23.60
CA GLY A 333 6.47 -12.60 -23.40
C GLY A 333 5.52 -12.47 -22.22
N ALA A 334 4.31 -12.99 -22.42
CA ALA A 334 3.33 -13.22 -21.40
C ALA A 334 4.00 -13.88 -20.19
N VAL A 335 3.78 -13.30 -19.01
CA VAL A 335 4.21 -13.87 -17.74
C VAL A 335 3.63 -15.26 -17.66
N ASP A 336 4.48 -16.29 -17.54
CA ASP A 336 4.08 -17.68 -17.40
C ASP A 336 2.96 -17.83 -16.38
N GLU A 337 1.80 -18.29 -16.83
CA GLU A 337 0.71 -18.71 -15.95
C GLU A 337 1.26 -19.78 -14.98
N PRO A 338 1.11 -19.61 -13.67
CA PRO A 338 1.48 -20.66 -12.74
C PRO A 338 0.64 -21.90 -13.05
N THR A 339 1.33 -23.03 -13.26
CA THR A 339 0.78 -24.34 -13.56
C THR A 339 -0.51 -24.60 -12.78
N ARG A 340 -1.62 -24.72 -13.52
CA ARG A 340 -2.96 -25.02 -13.03
C ARG A 340 -2.93 -26.24 -12.12
N ARG A 341 -3.07 -26.05 -10.81
CA ARG A 341 -3.48 -27.15 -9.93
C ARG A 341 -4.88 -27.61 -10.35
N PRO A 342 -5.17 -28.92 -10.39
CA PRO A 342 -6.50 -29.40 -10.78
C PRO A 342 -7.54 -28.84 -9.80
N GLN A 343 -8.53 -28.14 -10.33
CA GLN A 343 -9.71 -27.74 -9.58
C GLN A 343 -10.48 -28.98 -9.15
N PRO A 344 -11.11 -29.01 -7.98
CA PRO A 344 -12.00 -30.10 -7.61
C PRO A 344 -13.13 -30.19 -8.63
N SER A 345 -13.21 -31.34 -9.30
CA SER A 345 -14.21 -31.67 -10.30
C SER A 345 -15.60 -31.67 -9.67
N GLY A 346 -16.40 -30.66 -9.97
CA GLY A 346 -17.81 -30.64 -9.55
C GLY A 346 -18.50 -29.29 -9.45
N LEU A 347 -17.78 -28.16 -9.46
CA LEU A 347 -18.36 -26.83 -9.50
C LEU A 347 -18.25 -26.29 -10.94
N GLY A 348 -19.35 -25.76 -11.50
CA GLY A 348 -19.33 -25.00 -12.75
C GLY A 348 -18.32 -23.86 -12.71
N PRO A 349 -18.04 -23.19 -13.85
CA PRO A 349 -17.09 -22.09 -13.85
C PRO A 349 -17.49 -21.06 -12.78
N GLY A 350 -16.54 -20.71 -11.88
CA GLY A 350 -16.78 -19.75 -10.80
C GLY A 350 -17.19 -18.36 -11.32
N PRO A 351 -17.70 -17.47 -10.44
CA PRO A 351 -18.16 -16.15 -10.84
C PRO A 351 -17.01 -15.33 -11.46
N ILE A 352 -17.35 -14.55 -12.49
CA ILE A 352 -16.42 -13.59 -13.07
C ILE A 352 -16.37 -12.35 -12.16
N ILE A 353 -15.20 -12.05 -11.65
CA ILE A 353 -14.94 -10.80 -10.95
C ILE A 353 -14.14 -9.88 -11.89
N ALA A 354 -14.74 -8.80 -12.32
CA ALA A 354 -14.08 -7.74 -13.06
C ALA A 354 -13.29 -6.86 -12.07
N MET A 355 -11.96 -6.79 -12.23
CA MET A 355 -11.09 -5.96 -11.40
C MET A 355 -10.54 -4.82 -12.24
N ALA A 356 -10.81 -3.59 -11.83
CA ALA A 356 -10.25 -2.43 -12.52
C ALA A 356 -8.72 -2.38 -12.34
N GLY A 357 -8.05 -1.97 -13.40
CA GLY A 357 -6.61 -1.75 -13.48
C GLY A 357 -6.31 -0.58 -14.41
N GLY A 358 -5.11 -0.53 -14.99
CA GLY A 358 -4.68 0.56 -15.85
C GLY A 358 -4.24 1.80 -15.06
N PRO A 359 -4.02 2.94 -15.75
CA PRO A 359 -3.40 4.13 -15.15
C PRO A 359 -4.20 4.74 -13.99
N ALA A 360 -5.52 4.74 -14.06
CA ALA A 360 -6.38 5.34 -13.03
C ALA A 360 -6.57 4.48 -11.77
N PHE A 361 -6.29 3.16 -11.84
CA PHE A 361 -6.54 2.18 -10.77
C PHE A 361 -5.29 1.34 -10.51
N THR A 362 -4.30 1.95 -9.89
CA THR A 362 -2.95 1.39 -9.73
C THR A 362 -2.67 0.83 -8.32
N PHE A 363 -3.55 1.09 -7.33
CA PHE A 363 -3.34 0.73 -5.94
C PHE A 363 -3.97 -0.62 -5.62
N GLY A 364 -3.24 -1.69 -5.84
CA GLY A 364 -3.70 -3.04 -5.56
C GLY A 364 -2.61 -3.93 -4.99
N TYR A 365 -3.01 -4.87 -4.13
CA TYR A 365 -2.13 -5.92 -3.61
C TYR A 365 -2.26 -7.18 -4.47
N ALA A 366 -1.14 -7.85 -4.75
CA ALA A 366 -1.14 -9.12 -5.48
C ALA A 366 -2.01 -10.19 -4.78
N GLU A 367 -2.03 -10.16 -3.46
CA GLU A 367 -2.81 -11.04 -2.59
C GLU A 367 -4.33 -10.92 -2.82
N HIS A 368 -4.81 -9.77 -3.32
CA HIS A 368 -6.22 -9.59 -3.62
C HIS A 368 -6.68 -10.55 -4.73
N ARG A 369 -5.94 -10.57 -5.84
CA ARG A 369 -6.22 -11.47 -6.97
C ARG A 369 -6.03 -12.94 -6.56
N GLU A 370 -5.02 -13.23 -5.74
CA GLU A 370 -4.73 -14.59 -5.26
C GLU A 370 -5.88 -15.12 -4.38
N LEU A 371 -6.39 -14.30 -3.45
CA LEU A 371 -7.53 -14.68 -2.59
C LEU A 371 -8.84 -14.81 -3.36
N LEU A 372 -9.15 -13.87 -4.28
CA LEU A 372 -10.33 -13.97 -5.14
C LEU A 372 -10.31 -15.29 -5.93
N THR A 373 -9.14 -15.64 -6.50
CA THR A 373 -8.96 -16.88 -7.26
C THR A 373 -9.08 -18.10 -6.34
N ALA A 374 -8.48 -18.08 -5.17
CA ALA A 374 -8.57 -19.14 -4.18
C ALA A 374 -10.01 -19.35 -3.69
N ALA A 375 -10.80 -18.28 -3.59
CA ALA A 375 -12.23 -18.32 -3.26
C ALA A 375 -13.11 -18.86 -4.41
N GLY A 376 -12.52 -19.22 -5.54
CA GLY A 376 -13.19 -19.83 -6.68
C GLY A 376 -13.64 -18.84 -7.76
N ALA A 377 -13.24 -17.57 -7.71
CA ALA A 377 -13.55 -16.61 -8.76
C ALA A 377 -12.61 -16.72 -9.96
N ARG A 378 -13.10 -16.34 -11.12
CA ARG A 378 -12.29 -16.02 -12.30
C ARG A 378 -12.11 -14.50 -12.36
N VAL A 379 -10.90 -14.02 -12.07
CA VAL A 379 -10.58 -12.59 -12.10
C VAL A 379 -10.24 -12.16 -13.52
N VAL A 380 -10.91 -11.14 -14.03
CA VAL A 380 -10.66 -10.49 -15.32
C VAL A 380 -10.29 -9.04 -15.05
N VAL A 381 -9.08 -8.63 -15.43
CA VAL A 381 -8.65 -7.24 -15.30
C VAL A 381 -9.12 -6.46 -16.53
N PHE A 382 -9.61 -5.24 -16.32
CA PHE A 382 -10.02 -4.31 -17.37
C PHE A 382 -9.54 -2.89 -17.07
N ASP A 383 -9.32 -2.08 -18.08
CA ASP A 383 -8.95 -0.68 -17.95
C ASP A 383 -10.19 0.22 -18.10
N PRO A 384 -10.65 0.87 -17.03
CA PRO A 384 -11.83 1.74 -17.11
C PRO A 384 -11.71 2.94 -18.05
N LEU A 385 -10.50 3.30 -18.48
CA LEU A 385 -10.32 4.38 -19.47
C LEU A 385 -10.81 3.97 -20.87
N THR A 386 -10.64 2.68 -21.24
CA THR A 386 -10.84 2.22 -22.62
C THR A 386 -11.77 1.03 -22.78
N ASP A 387 -11.87 0.18 -21.76
CA ASP A 387 -12.56 -1.09 -21.88
C ASP A 387 -14.04 -1.00 -21.47
N GLU A 388 -14.82 -1.94 -21.96
CA GLU A 388 -16.17 -2.21 -21.47
C GLU A 388 -16.11 -3.14 -20.25
N LEU A 389 -17.23 -3.23 -19.52
CA LEU A 389 -17.36 -4.20 -18.43
C LEU A 389 -17.33 -5.63 -19.03
N PRO A 390 -16.43 -6.52 -18.58
CA PRO A 390 -16.32 -7.88 -19.09
C PRO A 390 -17.65 -8.62 -19.07
N GLU A 391 -17.98 -9.32 -20.16
CA GLU A 391 -19.23 -10.07 -20.30
C GLU A 391 -19.37 -11.14 -19.20
N GLY A 392 -20.56 -11.29 -18.63
CA GLY A 392 -20.84 -12.22 -17.55
C GLY A 392 -20.26 -11.82 -16.20
N THR A 393 -19.88 -10.56 -16.01
CA THR A 393 -19.40 -10.03 -14.72
C THR A 393 -20.44 -10.26 -13.62
N ALA A 394 -20.04 -10.93 -12.58
CA ALA A 394 -20.83 -11.24 -11.40
C ALA A 394 -20.42 -10.45 -10.15
N GLY A 395 -19.32 -9.72 -10.21
CA GLY A 395 -18.86 -8.81 -9.17
C GLY A 395 -17.78 -7.87 -9.72
N VAL A 396 -17.65 -6.69 -9.14
CA VAL A 396 -16.69 -5.66 -9.57
C VAL A 396 -15.80 -5.24 -8.39
N VAL A 397 -14.50 -5.18 -8.62
CA VAL A 397 -13.52 -4.60 -7.71
C VAL A 397 -12.95 -3.35 -8.37
N LEU A 398 -13.10 -2.21 -7.71
CA LEU A 398 -12.54 -0.92 -8.10
C LEU A 398 -11.52 -0.50 -7.04
N PRO A 399 -10.22 -0.81 -7.21
CA PRO A 399 -9.19 -0.49 -6.24
C PRO A 399 -8.89 1.01 -6.20
N GLY A 400 -7.89 1.42 -5.44
CA GLY A 400 -7.40 2.78 -5.39
C GLY A 400 -6.54 3.17 -6.59
N GLY A 401 -6.17 4.45 -6.63
CA GLY A 401 -5.35 5.05 -7.69
C GLY A 401 -5.43 6.57 -7.68
N PHE A 402 -5.18 7.18 -8.84
CA PHE A 402 -5.25 8.62 -9.07
C PHE A 402 -6.30 8.96 -10.14
N PRO A 403 -7.61 8.78 -9.85
CA PRO A 403 -8.66 9.01 -10.84
C PRO A 403 -8.81 10.49 -11.19
N GLU A 404 -8.37 11.41 -10.33
CA GLU A 404 -8.36 12.85 -10.58
C GLU A 404 -7.46 13.24 -11.76
N GLU A 405 -6.38 12.51 -11.98
CA GLU A 405 -5.48 12.74 -13.12
C GLU A 405 -6.07 12.24 -14.45
N HIS A 406 -7.11 11.39 -14.37
CA HIS A 406 -7.78 10.75 -15.51
C HIS A 406 -9.29 11.00 -15.54
N ALA A 407 -9.76 12.06 -14.84
CA ALA A 407 -11.19 12.29 -14.67
C ALA A 407 -11.92 12.52 -16.01
N ALA A 408 -11.27 13.19 -16.95
CA ALA A 408 -11.84 13.43 -18.28
C ALA A 408 -12.00 12.13 -19.10
N GLU A 409 -10.98 11.26 -19.08
CA GLU A 409 -10.98 9.99 -19.80
C GLU A 409 -11.97 8.99 -19.17
N LEU A 410 -12.00 8.89 -17.85
CA LEU A 410 -13.00 8.10 -17.12
C LEU A 410 -14.41 8.56 -17.44
N SER A 411 -14.62 9.89 -17.50
CA SER A 411 -15.89 10.49 -17.88
C SER A 411 -16.28 10.18 -19.33
N ALA A 412 -15.32 10.13 -20.24
CA ALA A 412 -15.57 9.86 -21.66
C ALA A 412 -16.09 8.43 -21.91
N ASN A 413 -15.72 7.45 -21.07
CA ASN A 413 -16.22 6.07 -21.16
C ASN A 413 -17.65 5.96 -20.61
N ALA A 414 -18.61 6.58 -21.30
CA ALA A 414 -20.01 6.62 -20.89
C ALA A 414 -20.66 5.23 -20.84
N GLY A 415 -20.25 4.31 -21.71
CA GLY A 415 -20.77 2.93 -21.75
C GLY A 415 -20.46 2.18 -20.47
N LEU A 416 -19.22 2.21 -20.03
CA LEU A 416 -18.80 1.56 -18.79
C LEU A 416 -19.49 2.18 -17.56
N ARG A 417 -19.55 3.53 -17.48
CA ARG A 417 -20.22 4.23 -16.37
C ARG A 417 -21.69 3.80 -16.25
N ALA A 418 -22.39 3.73 -17.38
CA ALA A 418 -23.78 3.28 -17.43
C ALA A 418 -23.93 1.81 -17.02
N ALA A 419 -23.01 0.93 -17.47
CA ALA A 419 -23.02 -0.49 -17.11
C ALA A 419 -22.80 -0.71 -15.60
N ILE A 420 -21.87 0.02 -14.99
CA ILE A 420 -21.61 -0.02 -13.53
C ILE A 420 -22.85 0.48 -12.77
N ALA A 421 -23.45 1.61 -13.18
CA ALA A 421 -24.62 2.16 -12.52
C ALA A 421 -25.83 1.21 -12.63
N GLU A 422 -26.03 0.59 -13.79
CA GLU A 422 -27.11 -0.40 -14.00
C GLU A 422 -26.87 -1.65 -13.16
N GLY A 423 -25.63 -2.19 -13.20
CA GLY A 423 -25.24 -3.34 -12.38
C GLY A 423 -25.49 -3.10 -10.89
N ALA A 424 -25.11 -1.93 -10.37
CA ALA A 424 -25.34 -1.57 -8.96
C ALA A 424 -26.84 -1.57 -8.62
N ARG A 425 -27.71 -1.04 -9.51
CA ARG A 425 -29.17 -1.06 -9.34
C ARG A 425 -29.76 -2.47 -9.36
N GLN A 426 -29.17 -3.37 -10.15
CA GLN A 426 -29.55 -4.78 -10.23
C GLN A 426 -29.00 -5.62 -9.08
N GLY A 427 -28.19 -5.05 -8.18
CA GLY A 427 -27.62 -5.74 -7.03
C GLY A 427 -26.28 -6.43 -7.32
N LEU A 428 -25.58 -6.03 -8.37
CA LEU A 428 -24.19 -6.45 -8.65
C LEU A 428 -23.30 -6.12 -7.44
N PRO A 429 -22.60 -7.08 -6.84
CA PRO A 429 -21.62 -6.82 -5.80
C PRO A 429 -20.48 -5.93 -6.28
N ILE A 430 -20.25 -4.81 -5.61
CA ILE A 430 -19.16 -3.87 -5.91
C ILE A 430 -18.35 -3.58 -4.66
N HIS A 431 -17.05 -3.82 -4.74
CA HIS A 431 -16.04 -3.41 -3.77
C HIS A 431 -15.24 -2.24 -4.35
N ALA A 432 -15.35 -1.06 -3.73
CA ALA A 432 -14.71 0.16 -4.21
C ALA A 432 -13.87 0.81 -3.10
N GLU A 433 -12.56 0.98 -3.35
CA GLU A 433 -11.64 1.64 -2.45
C GLU A 433 -11.08 2.91 -3.11
N CYS A 434 -11.05 4.04 -2.39
CA CYS A 434 -10.40 5.31 -2.76
C CYS A 434 -10.79 5.77 -4.19
N ALA A 435 -9.98 5.50 -5.23
CA ALA A 435 -10.33 5.80 -6.61
C ALA A 435 -11.66 5.16 -7.02
N GLY A 436 -11.93 3.95 -6.55
CA GLY A 436 -13.19 3.25 -6.78
C GLY A 436 -14.38 3.97 -6.16
N LEU A 437 -14.25 4.49 -4.94
CA LEU A 437 -15.29 5.34 -4.33
C LEU A 437 -15.56 6.57 -5.21
N LEU A 438 -14.51 7.25 -5.65
CA LEU A 438 -14.61 8.45 -6.48
C LEU A 438 -15.27 8.16 -7.83
N TYR A 439 -14.93 7.04 -8.47
CA TYR A 439 -15.55 6.63 -9.73
C TYR A 439 -17.05 6.31 -9.58
N LEU A 440 -17.50 5.93 -8.38
CA LEU A 440 -18.92 5.68 -8.10
C LEU A 440 -19.73 6.95 -7.77
N THR A 441 -19.10 8.11 -7.54
CA THR A 441 -19.79 9.37 -7.31
C THR A 441 -20.53 9.89 -8.55
N ARG A 442 -21.30 10.98 -8.42
CA ARG A 442 -21.92 11.68 -9.56
C ARG A 442 -20.87 12.37 -10.43
N SER A 443 -19.89 13.00 -9.78
CA SER A 443 -18.82 13.72 -10.49
C SER A 443 -17.52 13.74 -9.67
N LEU A 444 -16.39 13.87 -10.39
CA LEU A 444 -15.06 14.14 -9.86
C LEU A 444 -14.50 15.35 -10.60
N ASP A 445 -14.19 16.44 -9.87
CA ASP A 445 -13.72 17.72 -10.44
C ASP A 445 -14.62 18.24 -11.57
N GLY A 446 -15.94 18.04 -11.44
CA GLY A 446 -16.94 18.42 -12.42
C GLY A 446 -17.11 17.45 -13.60
N HIS A 447 -16.28 16.42 -13.72
CA HIS A 447 -16.41 15.37 -14.73
C HIS A 447 -17.43 14.31 -14.28
N PRO A 448 -18.46 13.96 -15.08
CA PRO A 448 -19.42 12.92 -14.72
C PRO A 448 -18.75 11.57 -14.46
N MET A 449 -19.13 10.91 -13.36
CA MET A 449 -18.72 9.56 -12.99
C MET A 449 -19.92 8.59 -13.06
N ALA A 450 -19.83 7.41 -12.45
CA ALA A 450 -20.87 6.38 -12.59
C ALA A 450 -22.22 6.74 -11.91
N GLY A 451 -22.24 7.64 -10.94
CA GLY A 451 -23.48 8.13 -10.32
C GLY A 451 -24.20 7.10 -9.46
N VAL A 452 -23.48 6.13 -8.91
CA VAL A 452 -24.03 5.14 -7.95
C VAL A 452 -24.23 5.78 -6.58
N LEU A 453 -23.28 6.64 -6.19
CA LEU A 453 -23.32 7.42 -4.95
C LEU A 453 -23.84 8.82 -5.22
N ASP A 454 -24.78 9.26 -4.38
CA ASP A 454 -25.34 10.62 -4.42
C ASP A 454 -24.40 11.62 -3.74
N ALA A 455 -23.21 11.77 -4.28
CA ALA A 455 -22.19 12.67 -3.82
C ALA A 455 -21.33 13.14 -4.98
N ASP A 456 -20.74 14.34 -4.85
CA ASP A 456 -19.73 14.87 -5.75
C ASP A 456 -18.38 14.88 -5.04
N ALA A 457 -17.31 14.71 -5.81
CA ALA A 457 -15.94 14.68 -5.31
C ALA A 457 -15.09 15.75 -5.98
N GLU A 458 -14.08 16.25 -5.24
CA GLU A 458 -13.10 17.18 -5.77
C GLU A 458 -11.70 16.90 -5.25
N PHE A 459 -10.70 17.27 -6.02
CA PHE A 459 -9.31 17.33 -5.58
C PHE A 459 -9.11 18.53 -4.65
N GLY A 460 -8.34 18.34 -3.58
CA GLY A 460 -8.14 19.36 -2.54
C GLY A 460 -6.66 19.54 -2.15
N PRO A 461 -6.34 20.66 -1.49
CA PRO A 461 -4.97 20.93 -1.07
C PRO A 461 -4.51 20.05 0.11
N ARG A 462 -5.47 19.49 0.87
CA ARG A 462 -5.17 18.74 2.09
C ARG A 462 -4.89 17.27 1.76
N LEU A 463 -3.73 16.79 2.21
CA LEU A 463 -3.42 15.35 2.19
C LEU A 463 -4.06 14.68 3.41
N THR A 464 -4.82 13.62 3.18
CA THR A 464 -5.25 12.65 4.19
C THR A 464 -4.36 11.43 4.06
N LEU A 465 -3.63 11.13 5.14
CA LEU A 465 -2.66 10.04 5.17
C LEU A 465 -2.66 9.41 6.56
N GLY A 466 -2.68 8.09 6.63
CA GLY A 466 -2.41 7.35 7.85
C GLY A 466 -3.32 6.14 8.09
N TYR A 467 -2.92 5.35 9.07
CA TYR A 467 -3.68 4.17 9.50
C TYR A 467 -4.95 4.55 10.24
N ARG A 468 -5.96 3.69 10.12
CA ARG A 468 -7.25 3.80 10.82
C ARG A 468 -7.61 2.49 11.47
N ASP A 469 -8.05 2.56 12.73
CA ASP A 469 -8.77 1.48 13.41
C ASP A 469 -10.26 1.71 13.20
N ALA A 470 -10.83 1.01 12.22
CA ALA A 470 -12.21 1.19 11.79
C ALA A 470 -13.13 0.10 12.33
N VAL A 471 -14.41 0.43 12.45
CA VAL A 471 -15.49 -0.51 12.78
C VAL A 471 -16.53 -0.42 11.68
N ALA A 472 -16.91 -1.56 11.10
CA ALA A 472 -18.01 -1.63 10.14
C ALA A 472 -19.32 -1.27 10.85
N LEU A 473 -20.00 -0.23 10.37
CA LEU A 473 -21.24 0.26 11.00
C LEU A 473 -22.46 -0.53 10.55
N HIS A 474 -22.41 -1.12 9.34
CA HIS A 474 -23.52 -1.86 8.74
C HIS A 474 -23.02 -3.16 8.12
N ASP A 475 -23.92 -4.12 7.98
CA ASP A 475 -23.66 -5.29 7.14
C ASP A 475 -23.50 -4.86 5.69
N SER A 476 -22.47 -5.38 5.04
CA SER A 476 -22.18 -5.12 3.62
C SER A 476 -21.78 -6.39 2.90
N VAL A 477 -21.54 -6.28 1.60
CA VAL A 477 -21.01 -7.38 0.78
C VAL A 477 -19.66 -7.91 1.29
N LEU A 478 -18.89 -7.08 2.02
CA LEU A 478 -17.59 -7.40 2.58
C LEU A 478 -17.65 -7.71 4.08
N TRP A 479 -18.35 -6.91 4.87
CA TRP A 479 -18.21 -6.86 6.31
C TRP A 479 -19.51 -7.11 7.04
N ARG A 480 -19.43 -7.66 8.24
CA ARG A 480 -20.54 -7.68 9.19
C ARG A 480 -20.46 -6.45 10.09
N ALA A 481 -21.59 -5.89 10.46
CA ALA A 481 -21.64 -4.80 11.43
C ALA A 481 -20.90 -5.19 12.72
N GLY A 482 -20.09 -4.25 13.22
CA GLY A 482 -19.25 -4.45 14.40
C GLY A 482 -17.87 -5.08 14.13
N THR A 483 -17.59 -5.53 12.89
CA THR A 483 -16.25 -6.02 12.53
C THR A 483 -15.24 -4.89 12.66
N ARG A 484 -14.12 -5.17 13.36
CA ARG A 484 -13.00 -4.24 13.52
C ARG A 484 -11.96 -4.53 12.45
N VAL A 485 -11.52 -3.47 11.77
CA VAL A 485 -10.59 -3.55 10.64
C VAL A 485 -9.53 -2.49 10.78
N ARG A 486 -8.29 -2.83 10.46
CA ARG A 486 -7.23 -1.86 10.27
C ARG A 486 -7.09 -1.57 8.79
N GLY A 487 -7.09 -0.30 8.44
CA GLY A 487 -6.94 0.19 7.08
C GLY A 487 -6.05 1.41 7.05
N HIS A 488 -5.92 1.96 5.85
CA HIS A 488 -5.06 3.10 5.57
C HIS A 488 -5.76 4.04 4.61
N GLU A 489 -5.68 5.35 4.85
CA GLU A 489 -6.11 6.38 3.90
C GLU A 489 -4.88 7.03 3.25
N PHE A 490 -4.98 7.31 1.97
CA PHE A 490 -3.94 7.97 1.18
C PHE A 490 -4.55 8.70 -0.01
N HIS A 491 -5.02 9.94 0.20
CA HIS A 491 -5.69 10.72 -0.84
C HIS A 491 -5.64 12.22 -0.57
N ARG A 492 -5.85 13.03 -1.62
CA ARG A 492 -6.09 14.48 -1.54
C ARG A 492 -7.51 14.86 -1.92
N THR A 493 -8.23 13.95 -2.56
CA THR A 493 -9.64 14.16 -2.92
C THR A 493 -10.53 14.16 -1.68
N ARG A 494 -11.72 14.75 -1.80
CA ARG A 494 -12.76 14.74 -0.77
C ARG A 494 -14.14 14.68 -1.39
N LEU A 495 -15.09 14.11 -0.69
CA LEU A 495 -16.51 14.27 -1.02
C LEU A 495 -16.95 15.67 -0.59
N ILE A 496 -17.67 16.38 -1.48
CA ILE A 496 -18.22 17.72 -1.22
C ILE A 496 -19.43 17.61 -0.30
N SER A 497 -20.20 16.52 -0.46
CA SER A 497 -21.36 16.21 0.37
C SER A 497 -21.29 14.76 0.84
N ALA A 498 -21.76 14.48 2.06
CA ALA A 498 -21.91 13.11 2.51
C ALA A 498 -22.96 12.40 1.66
N PRO A 499 -22.71 11.17 1.20
CA PRO A 499 -23.74 10.36 0.54
C PRO A 499 -24.97 10.18 1.46
N THR A 500 -26.17 10.10 0.89
CA THR A 500 -27.38 9.77 1.65
C THR A 500 -27.41 8.32 2.10
N ALA A 501 -26.46 7.51 1.66
CA ALA A 501 -26.25 6.11 2.01
C ALA A 501 -25.83 5.92 3.47
N ALA A 502 -26.00 4.68 3.96
CA ALA A 502 -25.47 4.28 5.25
C ALA A 502 -23.92 4.35 5.25
N ALA A 503 -23.30 4.94 6.27
CA ALA A 503 -21.86 5.03 6.36
C ALA A 503 -21.24 3.63 6.50
N ALA A 504 -20.15 3.37 5.81
CA ALA A 504 -19.46 2.08 5.86
C ALA A 504 -18.70 1.89 7.18
N TRP A 505 -17.98 2.91 7.60
CA TRP A 505 -17.05 2.87 8.72
C TRP A 505 -17.32 3.92 9.78
N GLY A 506 -16.98 3.55 11.01
CA GLY A 506 -16.78 4.48 12.11
C GLY A 506 -15.39 4.32 12.68
N TRP A 507 -14.72 5.43 13.01
CA TRP A 507 -13.48 5.45 13.76
C TRP A 507 -13.37 6.67 14.65
N ARG A 508 -12.37 6.66 15.50
CA ARG A 508 -12.08 7.74 16.43
C ARG A 508 -10.61 8.14 16.27
N ILE A 509 -10.37 9.39 15.89
CA ILE A 509 -9.05 10.01 15.97
C ILE A 509 -9.08 10.98 17.15
N THR A 510 -9.47 12.24 16.95
CA THR A 510 -9.74 13.23 18.00
C THR A 510 -11.22 13.29 18.29
N GLU A 511 -12.06 13.15 17.27
CA GLU A 511 -13.52 13.10 17.33
C GLU A 511 -14.02 11.84 16.61
N SER A 512 -15.24 11.42 16.94
CA SER A 512 -15.89 10.31 16.22
C SER A 512 -16.22 10.75 14.79
N ALA A 513 -15.78 9.99 13.82
CA ALA A 513 -16.02 10.22 12.40
C ALA A 513 -16.65 8.99 11.76
N THR A 514 -17.48 9.24 10.73
CA THR A 514 -18.03 8.20 9.86
C THR A 514 -17.54 8.44 8.44
N GLU A 515 -17.32 7.36 7.69
CA GLU A 515 -16.78 7.43 6.35
C GLU A 515 -17.35 6.32 5.46
N GLY A 516 -17.28 6.56 4.12
CA GLY A 516 -17.70 5.60 3.12
C GLY A 516 -19.20 5.45 3.00
N ALA A 517 -19.63 4.50 2.19
CA ALA A 517 -21.03 4.25 1.86
C ALA A 517 -21.32 2.77 1.67
N VAL A 518 -22.47 2.32 2.16
CA VAL A 518 -23.04 1.00 1.88
C VAL A 518 -24.41 1.20 1.25
N ILE A 519 -24.59 0.73 -0.01
CA ILE A 519 -25.87 0.78 -0.74
C ILE A 519 -26.11 -0.59 -1.37
N GLY A 520 -27.12 -1.33 -0.89
CA GLY A 520 -27.41 -2.66 -1.43
C GLY A 520 -26.20 -3.59 -1.38
N GLN A 521 -25.64 -3.97 -2.52
CA GLN A 521 -24.45 -4.80 -2.65
C GLN A 521 -23.18 -4.00 -2.97
N VAL A 522 -23.22 -2.68 -2.78
CA VAL A 522 -22.07 -1.79 -2.99
C VAL A 522 -21.45 -1.42 -1.65
N HIS A 523 -20.14 -1.60 -1.51
CA HIS A 523 -19.32 -1.07 -0.41
C HIS A 523 -18.27 -0.15 -1.01
N ALA A 524 -18.28 1.12 -0.64
CA ALA A 524 -17.38 2.13 -1.16
C ALA A 524 -16.79 2.98 -0.03
N SER A 525 -15.47 3.21 -0.04
CA SER A 525 -14.75 3.86 1.06
C SER A 525 -13.42 4.42 0.60
N TYR A 526 -12.93 5.48 1.25
CA TYR A 526 -11.53 5.89 1.11
C TYR A 526 -10.56 4.94 1.82
N LEU A 527 -11.05 4.15 2.77
CA LEU A 527 -10.22 3.23 3.53
C LEU A 527 -9.74 2.08 2.67
N HIS A 528 -8.43 1.97 2.50
CA HIS A 528 -7.80 0.81 1.90
C HIS A 528 -7.57 -0.26 2.95
N THR A 529 -7.88 -1.51 2.62
CA THR A 529 -7.64 -2.67 3.47
C THR A 529 -6.68 -3.66 2.80
N HIS A 530 -5.83 -4.32 3.59
CA HIS A 530 -4.98 -5.36 3.02
C HIS A 530 -5.74 -6.69 2.99
N PRO A 531 -5.92 -7.32 1.81
CA PRO A 531 -6.75 -8.52 1.67
C PRO A 531 -6.25 -9.71 2.47
N ALA A 532 -4.93 -9.89 2.62
CA ALA A 532 -4.37 -10.96 3.43
C ALA A 532 -4.60 -10.78 4.95
N GLY A 533 -4.86 -9.54 5.40
CA GLY A 533 -5.30 -9.27 6.77
C GLY A 533 -6.80 -9.55 6.98
N ASN A 534 -7.57 -9.66 5.89
CA ASN A 534 -9.02 -9.72 5.91
C ASN A 534 -9.59 -10.75 4.91
N PRO A 535 -9.17 -12.03 4.92
CA PRO A 535 -9.58 -13.02 3.93
C PRO A 535 -11.08 -13.36 3.99
N GLU A 536 -11.75 -13.16 5.15
CA GLU A 536 -13.20 -13.29 5.27
C GLU A 536 -13.94 -12.34 4.34
N ALA A 537 -13.50 -11.08 4.23
CA ALA A 537 -14.14 -10.09 3.37
C ALA A 537 -14.13 -10.54 1.90
N ILE A 538 -13.00 -11.07 1.42
CA ILE A 538 -12.86 -11.58 0.06
C ILE A 538 -13.76 -12.80 -0.17
N THR A 539 -13.82 -13.71 0.79
CA THR A 539 -14.68 -14.91 0.73
C THR A 539 -16.16 -14.53 0.68
N ARG A 540 -16.58 -13.55 1.50
CA ARG A 540 -17.95 -13.01 1.49
C ARG A 540 -18.29 -12.38 0.14
N PHE A 541 -17.38 -11.57 -0.41
CA PHE A 541 -17.55 -10.92 -1.71
C PHE A 541 -17.74 -11.94 -2.84
N VAL A 542 -16.89 -12.96 -2.95
CA VAL A 542 -17.02 -14.01 -3.96
C VAL A 542 -18.30 -14.82 -3.76
N THR A 543 -18.72 -15.05 -2.52
CA THR A 543 -20.01 -15.70 -2.23
C THR A 543 -21.18 -14.87 -2.72
N ALA A 544 -21.18 -13.55 -2.54
CA ALA A 544 -22.22 -12.66 -3.05
C ALA A 544 -22.23 -12.65 -4.58
N ALA A 545 -21.06 -12.55 -5.22
CA ALA A 545 -20.92 -12.63 -6.66
C ALA A 545 -21.45 -13.97 -7.25
N SER A 546 -21.17 -15.08 -6.56
CA SER A 546 -21.71 -16.40 -6.97
C SER A 546 -23.23 -16.49 -6.90
N ARG A 547 -23.87 -15.74 -6.01
CA ARG A 547 -25.35 -15.67 -5.94
C ARG A 547 -25.91 -14.81 -7.05
N PHE A 548 -25.30 -13.66 -7.32
CA PHE A 548 -25.71 -12.76 -8.39
C PHE A 548 -25.60 -13.42 -9.78
N GLY A 549 -24.51 -14.10 -10.08
CA GLY A 549 -24.31 -14.79 -11.36
C GLY A 549 -25.19 -16.01 -11.60
N ARG A 550 -26.00 -16.44 -10.61
CA ARG A 550 -26.98 -17.54 -10.73
C ARG A 550 -28.42 -17.04 -10.84
N ALA A 551 -28.68 -15.78 -10.54
CA ALA A 551 -29.97 -15.13 -10.62
C ALA A 551 -30.24 -14.60 -12.03
#